data_bfb956e014ee0100001375e283d56cb4
#
_entry.id   bfb956e014ee0100001375e283d56cb4
#
_cell.length_a   1.000
_cell.length_b   1.000
_cell.length_c   1.000
_cell.angle_alpha   90.00
_cell.angle_beta   90.00
_cell.angle_gamma   90.00
#
_symmetry.space_group_name_H-M   'P 1'
#
loop_
_entity.id
_entity.type
_entity.pdbx_description
1 polymer ?
#
loop_
_entity_poly.entity_id
_entity_poly.type
_entity_poly.pdbx_seq_one_letter_code
_entity_poly.pdbx_strand_id
1 'polypeptide(L)'
;MRSGWLQSPAHLSVFWLGDQLQTFDEFDGLQSCLTGALSSGLGGHSLTHSDIGGYNAYNGGPDMTYIRTPELLMRWSEMGAFGFTLFRTHIGSSTSTDVPQIYSSVQLMQHFAKFASIFGNLSTYRIELMQEAQEHGYPLIRQMSLQYYYDTHVRSLTSQFMMGDEVLVAPVLYSDSNFTFVYIPASSGTWIHLVGYNKCVPIDLLSALLCLNCVLIDAYSGLEI
;
A
#
# COMPACT_ATOMS: atom_id res chain seq x y z
N MET A 1 13.71 -10.62 -5.76
CA MET A 1 14.00 -10.59 -7.22
C MET A 1 13.12 -9.53 -7.85
N ARG A 2 13.60 -8.76 -8.81
CA ARG A 2 12.86 -7.65 -9.44
C ARG A 2 12.51 -7.88 -10.92
N SER A 3 12.86 -9.00 -11.44
CA SER A 3 12.48 -9.42 -12.79
C SER A 3 12.11 -10.89 -12.75
N GLY A 4 11.12 -11.26 -13.53
CA GLY A 4 10.60 -12.61 -13.55
C GLY A 4 9.91 -12.93 -14.87
N TRP A 5 9.49 -14.16 -15.00
CA TRP A 5 8.74 -14.67 -16.13
C TRP A 5 7.67 -15.64 -15.63
N LEU A 6 6.94 -16.26 -16.52
CA LEU A 6 5.75 -17.07 -16.23
C LEU A 6 5.90 -18.08 -15.06
N GLN A 7 7.07 -18.70 -14.89
CA GLN A 7 7.31 -19.70 -13.83
C GLN A 7 7.97 -19.12 -12.57
N SER A 8 8.33 -17.83 -12.56
CA SER A 8 9.02 -17.21 -11.43
C SER A 8 8.27 -17.29 -10.11
N PRO A 9 6.94 -17.17 -10.05
CA PRO A 9 6.19 -17.28 -8.79
C PRO A 9 6.46 -18.57 -8.03
N ALA A 10 6.71 -19.68 -8.72
CA ALA A 10 7.02 -20.97 -8.09
C ALA A 10 8.38 -21.01 -7.39
N HIS A 11 9.26 -20.05 -7.66
CA HIS A 11 10.66 -20.05 -7.20
C HIS A 11 11.03 -18.83 -6.36
N LEU A 12 10.11 -17.88 -6.19
CA LEU A 12 10.36 -16.63 -5.49
C LEU A 12 9.51 -16.51 -4.24
N SER A 13 10.17 -16.20 -3.12
CA SER A 13 9.46 -15.90 -1.88
C SER A 13 8.83 -14.50 -1.89
N VAL A 14 9.54 -13.49 -2.42
CA VAL A 14 9.05 -12.10 -2.50
C VAL A 14 9.49 -11.48 -3.82
N PHE A 15 8.57 -10.82 -4.50
CA PHE A 15 8.85 -10.05 -5.70
C PHE A 15 9.06 -8.57 -5.34
N TRP A 16 10.27 -8.07 -5.58
CA TRP A 16 10.58 -6.66 -5.38
C TRP A 16 10.23 -5.86 -6.64
N LEU A 17 9.45 -4.79 -6.46
CA LEU A 17 8.91 -4.00 -7.57
C LEU A 17 9.94 -3.11 -8.29
N GLY A 18 11.17 -3.06 -7.81
CA GLY A 18 12.28 -2.36 -8.47
C GLY A 18 12.65 -1.04 -7.82
N ASP A 19 13.43 -0.25 -8.55
CA ASP A 19 14.04 1.01 -8.09
C ASP A 19 13.17 2.22 -8.44
N GLN A 20 11.97 2.34 -7.85
CA GLN A 20 11.08 3.45 -8.15
C GLN A 20 11.75 4.81 -7.89
N LEU A 21 11.37 5.80 -8.69
CA LEU A 21 11.70 7.20 -8.45
C LEU A 21 11.08 7.69 -7.12
N GLN A 22 11.76 8.64 -6.50
CA GLN A 22 11.29 9.27 -5.26
C GLN A 22 10.20 10.33 -5.55
N THR A 23 9.07 9.89 -6.04
CA THR A 23 7.95 10.72 -6.51
C THR A 23 6.60 10.02 -6.31
N PHE A 24 5.51 10.78 -6.44
CA PHE A 24 4.14 10.25 -6.48
C PHE A 24 3.73 9.72 -7.86
N ASP A 25 4.57 9.79 -8.85
CA ASP A 25 4.28 9.57 -10.27
C ASP A 25 3.61 8.19 -10.55
N GLU A 26 2.73 8.20 -11.56
CA GLU A 26 1.96 7.02 -11.98
C GLU A 26 2.75 6.02 -12.83
N PHE A 27 3.86 6.45 -13.43
CA PHE A 27 4.69 5.60 -14.29
C PHE A 27 5.90 5.03 -13.54
N ASP A 28 6.48 5.82 -12.62
CA ASP A 28 7.63 5.39 -11.83
C ASP A 28 7.68 6.11 -10.47
N GLY A 29 6.83 5.72 -9.54
CA GLY A 29 6.71 6.34 -8.21
C GLY A 29 5.76 5.58 -7.30
N LEU A 30 5.17 6.26 -6.34
CA LEU A 30 4.24 5.67 -5.36
C LEU A 30 3.02 5.03 -6.04
N GLN A 31 2.42 5.71 -7.02
CA GLN A 31 1.24 5.19 -7.74
C GLN A 31 1.58 3.95 -8.56
N SER A 32 2.72 3.98 -9.28
CA SER A 32 3.17 2.81 -10.05
C SER A 32 3.49 1.61 -9.16
N CYS A 33 3.96 1.85 -7.94
CA CYS A 33 4.17 0.80 -6.95
C CYS A 33 2.90 0.04 -6.62
N LEU A 34 1.81 0.76 -6.36
CA LEU A 34 0.52 0.11 -6.09
C LEU A 34 0.02 -0.67 -7.30
N THR A 35 0.02 -0.03 -8.48
CA THR A 35 -0.40 -0.69 -9.73
C THR A 35 0.46 -1.92 -10.03
N GLY A 36 1.77 -1.81 -9.84
CA GLY A 36 2.72 -2.91 -10.02
C GLY A 36 2.47 -4.06 -9.05
N ALA A 37 2.19 -3.77 -7.80
CA ALA A 37 1.86 -4.78 -6.79
C ALA A 37 0.57 -5.53 -7.12
N LEU A 38 -0.49 -4.81 -7.51
CA LEU A 38 -1.77 -5.40 -7.90
C LEU A 38 -1.63 -6.25 -9.18
N SER A 39 -0.91 -5.74 -10.19
CA SER A 39 -0.63 -6.49 -11.42
C SER A 39 0.22 -7.73 -11.16
N SER A 40 1.22 -7.62 -10.30
CA SER A 40 2.07 -8.76 -9.89
C SER A 40 1.25 -9.84 -9.21
N GLY A 41 0.33 -9.46 -8.33
CA GLY A 41 -0.59 -10.37 -7.66
C GLY A 41 -1.45 -11.16 -8.64
N LEU A 42 -2.02 -10.49 -9.65
CA LEU A 42 -2.76 -11.14 -10.75
C LEU A 42 -1.85 -12.05 -11.59
N GLY A 43 -0.56 -11.72 -11.67
CA GLY A 43 0.46 -12.53 -12.35
C GLY A 43 1.02 -13.69 -11.53
N GLY A 44 0.49 -13.94 -10.32
CA GLY A 44 0.90 -15.05 -9.44
C GLY A 44 2.00 -14.72 -8.46
N HIS A 45 2.46 -13.45 -8.36
CA HIS A 45 3.39 -13.00 -7.32
C HIS A 45 2.62 -12.57 -6.08
N SER A 46 2.33 -13.50 -5.19
CA SER A 46 1.49 -13.27 -4.01
C SER A 46 2.11 -12.32 -2.99
N LEU A 47 3.43 -12.26 -2.91
CA LEU A 47 4.19 -11.46 -1.97
C LEU A 47 5.05 -10.44 -2.69
N THR A 48 4.79 -9.15 -2.44
CA THR A 48 5.49 -8.04 -3.08
C THR A 48 6.17 -7.12 -2.07
N HIS A 49 7.17 -6.39 -2.52
CA HIS A 49 7.88 -5.38 -1.75
C HIS A 49 8.27 -4.19 -2.61
N SER A 50 8.19 -3.01 -2.02
CA SER A 50 8.78 -1.77 -2.53
C SER A 50 9.56 -1.07 -1.43
N ASP A 51 10.65 -0.43 -1.77
CA ASP A 51 11.41 0.41 -0.84
C ASP A 51 10.58 1.64 -0.45
N ILE A 52 10.26 1.75 0.84
CA ILE A 52 9.44 2.85 1.36
C ILE A 52 10.15 4.19 1.14
N GLY A 53 9.48 5.09 0.42
CA GLY A 53 10.00 6.39 0.02
C GLY A 53 10.73 6.39 -1.33
N GLY A 54 10.71 5.28 -2.06
CA GLY A 54 11.38 5.11 -3.34
C GLY A 54 12.90 4.93 -3.21
N TYR A 55 13.53 4.48 -4.28
CA TYR A 55 14.97 4.23 -4.34
C TYR A 55 15.71 5.32 -5.12
N ASN A 56 15.31 5.56 -6.38
CA ASN A 56 16.02 6.46 -7.26
C ASN A 56 15.72 7.92 -6.95
N ALA A 57 16.78 8.63 -6.51
CA ALA A 57 16.78 10.07 -6.45
C ALA A 57 17.57 10.64 -7.64
N TYR A 58 17.05 11.65 -8.28
CA TYR A 58 17.67 12.32 -9.40
C TYR A 58 17.50 13.82 -9.27
N ASN A 59 18.56 14.57 -9.51
CA ASN A 59 18.53 16.03 -9.55
C ASN A 59 19.14 16.50 -10.87
N GLY A 60 18.30 16.62 -11.89
CA GLY A 60 18.65 17.07 -13.24
C GLY A 60 18.33 18.54 -13.50
N GLY A 61 17.98 19.29 -12.48
CA GLY A 61 17.56 20.71 -12.59
C GLY A 61 16.11 20.93 -12.18
N PRO A 62 15.60 22.16 -12.33
CA PRO A 62 14.29 22.55 -11.79
C PRO A 62 13.11 21.68 -12.24
N ASP A 63 13.16 21.22 -13.48
CA ASP A 63 12.06 20.44 -14.10
C ASP A 63 12.28 18.92 -14.03
N MET A 64 13.38 18.45 -13.46
CA MET A 64 13.75 17.03 -13.44
C MET A 64 14.34 16.64 -12.08
N THR A 65 13.67 17.05 -11.00
CA THR A 65 14.12 16.71 -9.65
C THR A 65 13.19 15.67 -9.05
N TYR A 66 13.75 14.49 -8.77
CA TYR A 66 13.08 13.35 -8.13
C TYR A 66 13.76 13.09 -6.78
N ILE A 67 13.49 13.95 -5.81
CA ILE A 67 13.98 13.81 -4.43
C ILE A 67 12.75 13.76 -3.54
N ARG A 68 12.62 12.69 -2.77
CA ARG A 68 11.46 12.49 -1.90
C ARG A 68 11.30 13.63 -0.92
N THR A 69 10.05 14.01 -0.72
CA THR A 69 9.65 14.92 0.34
C THR A 69 9.38 14.14 1.64
N PRO A 70 9.33 14.82 2.81
CA PRO A 70 8.82 14.22 4.04
C PRO A 70 7.43 13.63 3.86
N GLU A 71 6.55 14.30 3.10
CA GLU A 71 5.21 13.83 2.79
C GLU A 71 5.25 12.49 2.03
N LEU A 72 6.03 12.39 0.95
CA LEU A 72 6.13 11.16 0.17
C LEU A 72 6.57 9.98 1.06
N LEU A 73 7.55 10.21 1.94
CA LEU A 73 8.04 9.18 2.85
C LEU A 73 6.95 8.73 3.83
N MET A 74 6.13 9.66 4.33
CA MET A 74 4.98 9.35 5.17
C MET A 74 3.92 8.55 4.41
N ARG A 75 3.49 9.01 3.22
CA ARG A 75 2.47 8.33 2.40
C ARG A 75 2.89 6.93 1.95
N TRP A 76 4.17 6.77 1.61
CA TRP A 76 4.69 5.45 1.25
C TRP A 76 4.74 4.50 2.46
N SER A 77 5.06 5.02 3.66
CA SER A 77 5.00 4.25 4.90
C SER A 77 3.58 3.78 5.21
N GLU A 78 2.60 4.65 5.02
CA GLU A 78 1.18 4.35 5.21
C GLU A 78 0.73 3.21 4.28
N MET A 79 1.01 3.33 2.99
CA MET A 79 0.70 2.27 2.02
C MET A 79 1.49 0.98 2.32
N GLY A 80 2.77 1.11 2.66
CA GLY A 80 3.66 -0.03 2.90
C GLY A 80 3.27 -0.86 4.12
N ALA A 81 2.66 -0.25 5.13
CA ALA A 81 2.21 -0.95 6.33
C ALA A 81 1.12 -2.01 6.04
N PHE A 82 0.35 -1.84 4.98
CA PHE A 82 -0.71 -2.76 4.57
C PHE A 82 -0.39 -3.50 3.26
N GLY A 83 0.31 -2.82 2.35
CA GLY A 83 0.48 -3.27 0.96
C GLY A 83 1.69 -4.16 0.71
N PHE A 84 2.67 -4.23 1.61
CA PHE A 84 3.90 -4.96 1.34
C PHE A 84 4.23 -6.04 2.37
N THR A 85 5.01 -7.00 1.92
CA THR A 85 5.47 -8.12 2.76
C THR A 85 6.57 -7.69 3.72
N LEU A 86 7.37 -6.70 3.36
CA LEU A 86 8.45 -6.15 4.16
C LEU A 86 8.21 -4.66 4.42
N PHE A 87 8.33 -4.25 5.68
CA PHE A 87 8.26 -2.84 6.06
C PHE A 87 9.68 -2.28 6.19
N ARG A 88 10.20 -1.78 5.08
CA ARG A 88 11.60 -1.35 4.98
C ARG A 88 11.72 -0.06 4.17
N THR A 89 12.47 0.91 4.70
CA THR A 89 12.91 2.09 3.94
C THR A 89 14.23 1.81 3.22
N HIS A 90 14.55 2.66 2.25
CA HIS A 90 15.87 2.74 1.64
C HIS A 90 16.42 4.17 1.76
N ILE A 91 17.74 4.29 1.93
CA ILE A 91 18.39 5.61 1.99
C ILE A 91 18.28 6.36 0.65
N GLY A 92 18.08 5.63 -0.44
CA GLY A 92 18.01 6.13 -1.81
C GLY A 92 19.35 5.98 -2.55
N SER A 93 19.30 6.21 -3.85
CA SER A 93 20.49 6.14 -4.72
C SER A 93 21.28 7.45 -4.77
N SER A 94 20.74 8.53 -4.21
CA SER A 94 21.40 9.85 -4.21
C SER A 94 22.59 9.89 -3.27
N THR A 95 23.65 10.55 -3.70
CA THR A 95 24.77 10.98 -2.84
C THR A 95 24.47 12.27 -2.08
N SER A 96 23.31 12.90 -2.32
CA SER A 96 22.89 14.11 -1.63
C SER A 96 22.55 13.82 -0.17
N THR A 97 23.10 14.60 0.74
CA THR A 97 22.76 14.58 2.17
C THR A 97 21.37 15.16 2.47
N ASP A 98 20.72 15.78 1.47
CA ASP A 98 19.48 16.53 1.64
C ASP A 98 18.23 15.68 1.40
N VAL A 99 18.40 14.40 1.09
CA VAL A 99 17.27 13.48 0.93
C VAL A 99 16.67 13.15 2.30
N PRO A 100 15.41 13.50 2.56
CA PRO A 100 14.75 13.18 3.83
C PRO A 100 14.78 11.68 4.14
N GLN A 101 15.15 11.38 5.38
CA GLN A 101 15.18 10.04 5.95
C GLN A 101 14.20 9.95 7.11
N ILE A 102 13.86 8.76 7.54
CA ILE A 102 12.95 8.55 8.69
C ILE A 102 13.43 9.26 9.95
N TYR A 103 14.74 9.42 10.11
CA TYR A 103 15.37 10.08 11.26
C TYR A 103 15.65 11.58 11.05
N SER A 104 15.26 12.16 9.92
CA SER A 104 15.49 13.58 9.63
C SER A 104 14.65 14.53 10.50
N SER A 105 13.57 14.06 11.09
CA SER A 105 12.77 14.80 12.06
C SER A 105 12.05 13.89 13.04
N VAL A 106 11.69 14.44 14.19
CA VAL A 106 10.89 13.73 15.21
C VAL A 106 9.53 13.33 14.63
N GLN A 107 8.92 14.17 13.82
CA GLN A 107 7.64 13.91 13.18
C GLN A 107 7.71 12.68 12.26
N LEU A 108 8.74 12.59 11.41
CA LEU A 108 8.96 11.44 10.53
C LEU A 108 9.20 10.16 11.32
N MET A 109 10.02 10.22 12.38
CA MET A 109 10.26 9.06 13.24
C MET A 109 8.99 8.56 13.90
N GLN A 110 8.20 9.46 14.47
CA GLN A 110 6.92 9.09 15.12
C GLN A 110 5.92 8.50 14.14
N HIS A 111 5.81 9.11 12.96
CA HIS A 111 4.93 8.61 11.90
C HIS A 111 5.36 7.20 11.43
N PHE A 112 6.64 7.03 11.14
CA PHE A 112 7.18 5.74 10.72
C PHE A 112 7.02 4.67 11.81
N ALA A 113 7.29 5.00 13.07
CA ALA A 113 7.13 4.09 14.21
C ALA A 113 5.67 3.64 14.39
N LYS A 114 4.71 4.57 14.21
CA LYS A 114 3.28 4.25 14.23
C LYS A 114 2.95 3.17 13.20
N PHE A 115 3.35 3.35 11.95
CA PHE A 115 3.03 2.40 10.87
C PHE A 115 3.85 1.11 10.96
N ALA A 116 5.07 1.16 11.51
CA ALA A 116 5.83 -0.04 11.85
C ALA A 116 5.12 -0.88 12.92
N SER A 117 4.52 -0.24 13.93
CA SER A 117 3.74 -0.94 14.95
C SER A 117 2.47 -1.57 14.37
N ILE A 118 1.75 -0.86 13.49
CA ILE A 118 0.59 -1.41 12.78
C ILE A 118 1.03 -2.61 11.93
N PHE A 119 2.13 -2.47 11.18
CA PHE A 119 2.68 -3.58 10.41
C PHE A 119 2.97 -4.81 11.29
N GLY A 120 3.57 -4.60 12.45
CA GLY A 120 3.88 -5.66 13.41
C GLY A 120 2.61 -6.32 13.99
N ASN A 121 1.61 -5.53 14.35
CA ASN A 121 0.35 -6.03 14.90
C ASN A 121 -0.43 -6.89 13.89
N LEU A 122 -0.31 -6.60 12.60
CA LEU A 122 -0.91 -7.39 11.53
C LEU A 122 -0.13 -8.67 11.17
N SER A 123 0.91 -9.04 11.93
CA SER A 123 1.77 -10.18 11.59
C SER A 123 1.02 -11.52 11.53
N THR A 124 0.13 -11.77 12.46
CA THR A 124 -0.68 -13.01 12.49
C THR A 124 -1.57 -13.09 11.25
N TYR A 125 -2.31 -12.03 10.94
CA TYR A 125 -3.14 -11.96 9.76
C TYR A 125 -2.33 -12.14 8.46
N ARG A 126 -1.13 -11.53 8.36
CA ARG A 126 -0.24 -11.78 7.21
C ARG A 126 0.19 -13.22 7.07
N ILE A 127 0.47 -13.91 8.17
CA ILE A 127 0.84 -15.33 8.14
C ILE A 127 -0.33 -16.16 7.61
N GLU A 128 -1.55 -15.88 8.02
CA GLU A 128 -2.76 -16.53 7.51
C GLU A 128 -2.93 -16.29 6.01
N LEU A 129 -2.76 -15.04 5.56
CA LEU A 129 -2.80 -14.71 4.13
C LEU A 129 -1.66 -15.37 3.33
N MET A 130 -0.49 -15.58 3.93
CA MET A 130 0.61 -16.31 3.28
C MET A 130 0.28 -17.80 3.13
N GLN A 131 -0.40 -18.40 4.10
CA GLN A 131 -0.89 -19.77 4.02
C GLN A 131 -1.96 -19.89 2.93
N GLU A 132 -2.92 -18.97 2.89
CA GLU A 132 -3.93 -18.89 1.82
C GLU A 132 -3.29 -18.73 0.43
N ALA A 133 -2.25 -17.89 0.33
CA ALA A 133 -1.50 -17.73 -0.91
C ALA A 133 -0.82 -19.02 -1.36
N GLN A 134 -0.29 -19.80 -0.42
CA GLN A 134 0.32 -21.10 -0.70
C GLN A 134 -0.71 -22.14 -1.16
N GLU A 135 -1.88 -22.16 -0.55
CA GLU A 135 -2.91 -23.16 -0.81
C GLU A 135 -3.77 -22.85 -2.04
N HIS A 136 -4.08 -21.57 -2.24
CA HIS A 136 -5.07 -21.12 -3.21
C HIS A 136 -4.52 -20.15 -4.27
N GLY A 137 -3.30 -19.63 -4.08
CA GLY A 137 -2.68 -18.70 -5.01
C GLY A 137 -3.18 -17.25 -4.89
N TYR A 138 -3.97 -16.92 -3.88
CA TYR A 138 -4.43 -15.54 -3.68
C TYR A 138 -3.28 -14.65 -3.23
N PRO A 139 -3.10 -13.45 -3.83
CA PRO A 139 -2.09 -12.51 -3.34
C PRO A 139 -2.49 -11.89 -1.99
N LEU A 140 -1.49 -11.46 -1.21
CA LEU A 140 -1.72 -10.73 0.04
C LEU A 140 -2.57 -9.50 -0.19
N ILE A 141 -2.17 -8.70 -1.19
CA ILE A 141 -2.96 -7.54 -1.63
C ILE A 141 -3.67 -7.88 -2.92
N ARG A 142 -4.94 -7.60 -2.92
CA ARG A 142 -5.86 -8.02 -3.98
C ARG A 142 -6.43 -6.81 -4.69
N GLN A 143 -6.38 -6.83 -6.01
CA GLN A 143 -7.21 -5.93 -6.79
C GLN A 143 -8.68 -6.17 -6.41
N MET A 144 -9.44 -5.09 -6.25
CA MET A 144 -10.82 -5.15 -5.73
C MET A 144 -11.72 -6.18 -6.43
N SER A 145 -11.52 -6.42 -7.73
CA SER A 145 -12.29 -7.38 -8.50
C SER A 145 -12.04 -8.86 -8.15
N LEU A 146 -10.95 -9.18 -7.46
CA LEU A 146 -10.73 -10.54 -6.95
C LEU A 146 -11.69 -10.87 -5.80
N GLN A 147 -12.09 -9.85 -5.04
CA GLN A 147 -13.03 -10.01 -3.93
C GLN A 147 -14.48 -9.70 -4.31
N TYR A 148 -14.68 -8.70 -5.18
CA TYR A 148 -16.00 -8.18 -5.56
C TYR A 148 -16.22 -8.29 -7.07
N TYR A 149 -16.05 -9.49 -7.63
CA TYR A 149 -16.05 -9.73 -9.08
C TYR A 149 -17.38 -9.42 -9.79
N TYR A 150 -18.50 -9.40 -9.07
CA TYR A 150 -19.79 -9.00 -9.62
C TYR A 150 -19.97 -7.49 -9.75
N ASP A 151 -19.18 -6.70 -9.03
CA ASP A 151 -19.25 -5.25 -9.06
C ASP A 151 -18.39 -4.70 -10.21
N THR A 152 -19.04 -4.16 -11.22
CA THR A 152 -18.34 -3.64 -12.40
C THR A 152 -17.51 -2.39 -12.13
N HIS A 153 -17.84 -1.63 -11.07
CA HIS A 153 -17.11 -0.39 -10.71
C HIS A 153 -15.71 -0.69 -10.20
N VAL A 154 -15.51 -1.83 -9.53
CA VAL A 154 -14.21 -2.16 -8.95
C VAL A 154 -13.17 -2.60 -9.98
N ARG A 155 -13.57 -2.92 -11.21
CA ARG A 155 -12.66 -3.48 -12.23
C ARG A 155 -11.57 -2.51 -12.67
N SER A 156 -11.87 -1.20 -12.67
CA SER A 156 -10.94 -0.14 -13.05
C SER A 156 -10.30 0.57 -11.86
N LEU A 157 -10.59 0.17 -10.63
CA LEU A 157 -10.02 0.79 -9.45
C LEU A 157 -8.57 0.36 -9.25
N THR A 158 -7.66 1.32 -9.34
CA THR A 158 -6.23 1.15 -9.10
C THR A 158 -5.72 1.95 -7.90
N SER A 159 -6.61 2.73 -7.26
CA SER A 159 -6.28 3.61 -6.13
C SER A 159 -6.57 3.00 -4.76
N GLN A 160 -7.14 1.80 -4.72
CA GLN A 160 -7.45 1.07 -3.50
C GLN A 160 -7.32 -0.44 -3.72
N PHE A 161 -7.19 -1.18 -2.62
CA PHE A 161 -7.02 -2.63 -2.67
C PHE A 161 -7.58 -3.29 -1.41
N MET A 162 -7.74 -4.62 -1.48
CA MET A 162 -7.97 -5.43 -0.30
C MET A 162 -6.64 -6.05 0.18
N MET A 163 -6.37 -5.98 1.46
CA MET A 163 -5.39 -6.86 2.11
C MET A 163 -6.18 -8.05 2.66
N GLY A 164 -6.01 -9.21 2.03
CA GLY A 164 -6.91 -10.34 2.27
C GLY A 164 -8.35 -10.03 1.84
N ASP A 165 -9.29 -10.53 2.59
CA ASP A 165 -10.73 -10.31 2.42
C ASP A 165 -11.35 -9.37 3.46
N GLU A 166 -10.60 -9.02 4.51
CA GLU A 166 -11.10 -8.29 5.68
C GLU A 166 -10.70 -6.82 5.72
N VAL A 167 -9.59 -6.42 5.06
CA VAL A 167 -9.04 -5.06 5.19
C VAL A 167 -9.05 -4.35 3.84
N LEU A 168 -9.86 -3.30 3.73
CA LEU A 168 -9.87 -2.40 2.57
C LEU A 168 -8.92 -1.22 2.83
N VAL A 169 -8.03 -0.97 1.89
CA VAL A 169 -7.01 0.07 1.99
C VAL A 169 -7.10 1.02 0.81
N ALA A 170 -7.25 2.31 1.09
CA ALA A 170 -7.21 3.37 0.10
C ALA A 170 -6.14 4.40 0.51
N PRO A 171 -4.90 4.26 0.03
CA PRO A 171 -3.81 5.15 0.37
C PRO A 171 -3.97 6.52 -0.30
N VAL A 172 -3.36 7.56 0.29
CA VAL A 172 -3.20 8.85 -0.37
C VAL A 172 -2.06 8.74 -1.38
N LEU A 173 -2.37 8.88 -2.65
CA LEU A 173 -1.45 8.65 -3.77
C LEU A 173 -0.98 9.94 -4.48
N TYR A 174 -1.41 11.10 -4.00
CA TYR A 174 -1.10 12.39 -4.61
C TYR A 174 -0.44 13.32 -3.60
N SER A 175 0.51 14.14 -4.07
CA SER A 175 1.10 15.21 -3.24
C SER A 175 0.08 16.25 -2.83
N ASP A 176 0.36 16.90 -1.72
CA ASP A 176 -0.46 18.01 -1.18
C ASP A 176 -1.93 17.62 -0.96
N SER A 177 -2.20 16.32 -0.82
CA SER A 177 -3.54 15.80 -0.58
C SER A 177 -3.70 15.33 0.86
N ASN A 178 -4.75 15.80 1.50
CA ASN A 178 -5.13 15.40 2.84
C ASN A 178 -6.31 14.41 2.86
N PHE A 179 -6.72 13.90 1.71
CA PHE A 179 -7.84 12.96 1.61
C PHE A 179 -7.68 12.02 0.43
N THR A 180 -8.39 10.91 0.48
CA THR A 180 -8.57 9.97 -0.64
C THR A 180 -10.04 9.61 -0.76
N PHE A 181 -10.46 9.27 -1.98
CA PHE A 181 -11.79 8.71 -2.22
C PHE A 181 -11.74 7.21 -2.02
N VAL A 182 -12.73 6.68 -1.33
CA VAL A 182 -12.89 5.24 -1.12
C VAL A 182 -14.20 4.79 -1.72
N TYR A 183 -14.13 3.81 -2.59
CA TYR A 183 -15.31 3.12 -3.08
C TYR A 183 -15.59 1.91 -2.19
N ILE A 184 -16.77 1.85 -1.61
CA ILE A 184 -17.21 0.73 -0.77
C ILE A 184 -18.21 -0.09 -1.59
N PRO A 185 -17.87 -1.37 -1.92
CA PRO A 185 -18.77 -2.23 -2.67
C PRO A 185 -20.08 -2.50 -1.93
N ALA A 186 -21.19 -2.44 -2.65
CA ALA A 186 -22.54 -2.54 -2.09
C ALA A 186 -22.81 -3.86 -1.33
N SER A 187 -22.10 -4.93 -1.63
CA SER A 187 -22.24 -6.24 -1.02
C SER A 187 -21.29 -6.49 0.15
N SER A 188 -20.53 -5.49 0.58
CA SER A 188 -19.37 -5.69 1.46
C SER A 188 -19.65 -5.64 2.96
N GLY A 189 -20.92 -5.52 3.39
CA GLY A 189 -21.22 -5.51 4.84
C GLY A 189 -20.92 -4.18 5.54
N THR A 190 -20.59 -4.23 6.83
CA THR A 190 -20.32 -3.04 7.65
C THR A 190 -18.83 -2.88 7.84
N TRP A 191 -18.32 -1.66 7.63
CA TRP A 191 -16.91 -1.36 7.74
C TRP A 191 -16.61 -0.45 8.91
N ILE A 192 -15.46 -0.66 9.57
CA ILE A 192 -14.95 0.15 10.66
C ILE A 192 -13.67 0.84 10.19
N HIS A 193 -13.57 2.15 10.40
CA HIS A 193 -12.35 2.90 10.06
C HIS A 193 -11.26 2.64 11.10
N LEU A 194 -10.14 2.06 10.66
CA LEU A 194 -9.06 1.62 11.55
C LEU A 194 -8.05 2.73 11.86
N VAL A 195 -7.62 3.48 10.85
CA VAL A 195 -6.53 4.45 10.96
C VAL A 195 -7.08 5.86 10.84
N GLY A 196 -7.68 6.36 11.89
CA GLY A 196 -8.21 7.71 11.94
C GLY A 196 -8.79 7.99 13.30
N TYR A 197 -8.94 9.27 13.66
CA TYR A 197 -9.42 9.68 14.98
C TYR A 197 -10.80 9.10 15.33
N ASN A 198 -10.82 8.18 16.28
CA ASN A 198 -11.88 7.89 17.25
C ASN A 198 -13.36 7.94 16.83
N LYS A 199 -13.75 7.52 15.63
CA LYS A 199 -15.17 7.19 15.40
C LYS A 199 -15.29 6.08 14.38
N CYS A 200 -15.72 4.91 14.85
CA CYS A 200 -16.41 3.95 13.99
C CYS A 200 -17.62 4.68 13.38
N VAL A 201 -17.58 4.95 12.11
CA VAL A 201 -18.74 5.43 11.38
C VAL A 201 -19.28 4.20 10.68
N PRO A 202 -20.50 3.70 11.05
CA PRO A 202 -21.18 2.76 10.18
C PRO A 202 -21.36 3.44 8.85
N ILE A 203 -20.72 2.90 7.83
CA ILE A 203 -20.78 3.48 6.48
C ILE A 203 -21.96 2.81 5.81
N ASP A 204 -23.10 3.49 5.80
CA ASP A 204 -24.23 3.12 4.96
C ASP A 204 -23.87 3.37 3.49
N LEU A 205 -24.12 2.35 2.70
CA LEU A 205 -23.95 2.25 1.25
C LEU A 205 -24.25 3.56 0.51
N LEU A 206 -23.30 4.08 -0.24
CA LEU A 206 -23.39 5.12 -1.28
C LEU A 206 -22.57 6.40 -1.08
N SER A 207 -21.63 6.47 -0.18
CA SER A 207 -20.82 7.68 -0.07
C SER A 207 -19.33 7.39 -0.33
N ALA A 208 -18.76 8.10 -1.28
CA ALA A 208 -17.33 8.29 -1.36
C ALA A 208 -16.88 8.96 -0.06
N LEU A 209 -16.22 8.22 0.81
CA LEU A 209 -15.72 8.76 2.06
C LEU A 209 -14.45 9.58 1.78
N LEU A 210 -14.48 10.85 2.13
CA LEU A 210 -13.28 11.68 2.19
C LEU A 210 -12.51 11.30 3.46
N CYS A 211 -11.42 10.59 3.34
CA CYS A 211 -10.68 10.11 4.49
C CYS A 211 -9.18 10.38 4.35
N LEU A 212 -8.55 10.77 5.46
CA LEU A 212 -7.11 10.73 5.62
C LEU A 212 -6.71 9.25 5.76
N ASN A 213 -5.99 8.69 4.78
CA ASN A 213 -5.54 7.29 4.80
C ASN A 213 -6.64 6.33 5.23
N CYS A 214 -7.52 5.99 4.33
CA CYS A 214 -8.64 5.13 4.66
C CYS A 214 -8.20 3.67 4.71
N VAL A 215 -8.20 3.15 5.91
CA VAL A 215 -8.13 1.70 6.15
C VAL A 215 -9.39 1.30 6.87
N LEU A 216 -10.15 0.42 6.25
CA LEU A 216 -11.41 -0.09 6.77
C LEU A 216 -11.27 -1.58 7.04
N ILE A 217 -11.82 -2.04 8.16
CA ILE A 217 -11.91 -3.46 8.51
C ILE A 217 -13.37 -3.87 8.44
N ASP A 218 -13.63 -5.10 7.99
CA ASP A 218 -14.96 -5.68 8.14
C ASP A 218 -15.31 -5.80 9.63
N ALA A 219 -16.45 -5.25 10.00
CA ALA A 219 -16.91 -5.24 11.40
C ALA A 219 -17.10 -6.64 12.00
N TYR A 220 -17.17 -7.66 11.19
CA TYR A 220 -17.38 -9.05 11.59
C TYR A 220 -16.13 -9.92 11.44
N SER A 221 -15.00 -9.36 11.01
CA SER A 221 -13.76 -10.12 10.77
C SER A 221 -13.16 -10.74 12.04
N GLY A 222 -13.43 -10.16 13.21
CA GLY A 222 -12.78 -10.57 14.46
C GLY A 222 -11.31 -10.17 14.54
N LEU A 223 -10.80 -9.40 13.57
CA LEU A 223 -9.42 -8.92 13.54
C LEU A 223 -9.21 -7.84 14.62
N GLU A 224 -8.37 -8.13 15.61
CA GLU A 224 -7.91 -7.19 16.62
C GLU A 224 -6.56 -6.59 16.20
N ILE A 225 -6.45 -5.26 16.11
CA ILE A 225 -5.23 -4.53 15.69
C ILE A 225 -4.74 -3.58 16.77
#